data_5fbe3ae9722e3c58dd9a766024235ac7
#
_entry.id   5fbe3ae9722e3c58dd9a766024235ac7
#
_cell.length_a   1.000
_cell.length_b   1.000
_cell.length_c   1.000
_cell.angle_alpha   90.00
_cell.angle_beta   90.00
_cell.angle_gamma   90.00
#
_symmetry.space_group_name_H-M   'P 1'
#
loop_
_entity.id
_entity.type
_entity.pdbx_description
1 polymer ?
#
loop_
_entity_poly.entity_id
_entity_poly.type
_entity_poly.pdbx_seq_one_letter_code
_entity_poly.pdbx_strand_id
1 'polypeptide(L)'
;MEPVERGGFLGFELGADGGGGEHLWYPGSGSRKFDNPEALLKINGREVFKFATRIMVYSAEQLLPACGKIVDDVDVYIPHQANKRIIDYAVAKLGIPSEKTIVNVDRYGNTSSGSIPLALADARTEGRLHDGALILMTGMGAGLTWGSALMEWTAVSGSAGNG
;
A
#
# COMPACT_ATOMS: atom_id res chain seq x y z
N MET A 1 -10.94 11.83 8.62
CA MET A 1 -10.11 11.37 9.77
C MET A 1 -10.32 12.37 10.87
N GLU A 2 -10.66 11.93 12.06
CA GLU A 2 -10.81 12.78 13.22
C GLU A 2 -9.56 12.70 14.10
N PRO A 3 -9.18 13.77 14.82
CA PRO A 3 -8.12 13.72 15.79
C PRO A 3 -8.47 12.71 16.90
N VAL A 4 -7.50 11.87 17.26
CA VAL A 4 -7.64 10.89 18.32
C VAL A 4 -6.56 11.12 19.38
N GLU A 5 -6.84 10.82 20.64
CA GLU A 5 -5.85 10.99 21.72
C GLU A 5 -4.76 9.93 21.69
N ARG A 6 -5.02 8.77 21.03
CA ARG A 6 -4.03 7.71 20.85
C ARG A 6 -4.31 6.96 19.55
N GLY A 7 -3.26 6.30 19.00
CA GLY A 7 -3.31 5.62 17.72
C GLY A 7 -3.17 6.56 16.53
N GLY A 8 -3.65 6.15 15.37
CA GLY A 8 -3.45 6.87 14.12
C GLY A 8 -2.12 6.54 13.44
N PHE A 9 -1.64 7.42 12.57
CA PHE A 9 -0.39 7.18 11.86
C PHE A 9 0.81 7.38 12.78
N LEU A 10 1.67 6.36 12.85
CA LEU A 10 2.91 6.36 13.62
C LEU A 10 4.10 6.87 12.81
N GLY A 11 4.09 6.65 11.48
CA GLY A 11 5.14 7.11 10.60
C GLY A 11 4.87 6.81 9.14
N PHE A 12 5.71 7.43 8.29
CA PHE A 12 5.69 7.26 6.85
C PHE A 12 7.13 7.11 6.34
N GLU A 13 7.29 6.31 5.28
CA GLU A 13 8.48 6.28 4.44
C GLU A 13 8.03 6.56 3.02
N LEU A 14 8.59 7.58 2.39
CA LEU A 14 8.21 8.04 1.05
C LEU A 14 9.46 8.22 0.20
N GLY A 15 9.36 7.87 -1.07
CA GLY A 15 10.46 8.08 -1.98
C GLY A 15 10.06 8.13 -3.45
N ALA A 16 11.01 8.56 -4.27
CA ALA A 16 10.84 8.65 -5.70
C ALA A 16 12.16 8.38 -6.43
N ASP A 17 12.07 7.75 -7.59
CA ASP A 17 13.18 7.53 -8.54
C ASP A 17 12.71 7.89 -9.95
N GLY A 18 13.02 9.10 -10.37
CA GLY A 18 12.69 9.60 -11.72
C GLY A 18 13.45 8.90 -12.84
N GLY A 19 14.55 8.18 -12.55
CA GLY A 19 15.28 7.38 -13.53
C GLY A 19 14.47 6.22 -14.11
N GLY A 20 13.48 5.73 -13.33
CA GLY A 20 12.55 4.69 -13.78
C GLY A 20 11.26 5.19 -14.43
N GLY A 21 11.10 6.49 -14.63
CA GLY A 21 9.84 7.11 -15.06
C GLY A 21 9.27 6.57 -16.36
N GLU A 22 10.12 6.16 -17.32
CA GLU A 22 9.69 5.60 -18.60
C GLU A 22 9.12 4.18 -18.50
N HIS A 23 9.28 3.51 -17.36
CA HIS A 23 8.77 2.15 -17.16
C HIS A 23 7.30 2.10 -16.79
N LEU A 24 6.77 3.21 -16.24
CA LEU A 24 5.35 3.35 -15.89
C LEU A 24 4.93 4.81 -16.02
N TRP A 25 4.30 5.16 -17.12
CA TRP A 25 3.93 6.53 -17.41
C TRP A 25 2.73 6.66 -18.37
N TYR A 26 2.11 7.82 -18.34
CA TYR A 26 1.01 8.16 -19.23
C TYR A 26 1.44 9.36 -20.12
N PRO A 27 1.78 9.14 -21.40
CA PRO A 27 2.40 10.16 -22.24
C PRO A 27 1.50 11.33 -22.66
N GLY A 28 0.22 11.25 -22.40
CA GLY A 28 -0.78 12.24 -22.82
C GLY A 28 -1.41 13.03 -21.70
N SER A 29 -0.85 13.01 -20.49
CA SER A 29 -1.44 13.73 -19.35
C SER A 29 -0.42 14.50 -18.53
N GLY A 30 -0.93 15.32 -17.61
CA GLY A 30 -0.14 16.14 -16.72
C GLY A 30 0.49 17.35 -17.41
N SER A 31 1.54 17.89 -16.80
CA SER A 31 2.21 19.12 -17.28
C SER A 31 3.03 18.95 -18.56
N ARG A 32 3.24 17.73 -19.02
CA ARG A 32 4.15 17.44 -20.12
C ARG A 32 3.53 17.55 -21.52
N LYS A 33 2.28 17.16 -21.69
CA LYS A 33 1.57 17.21 -22.98
C LYS A 33 0.08 16.92 -22.82
N PHE A 34 -0.78 17.89 -23.10
CA PHE A 34 -2.22 17.76 -22.94
C PHE A 34 -2.98 17.23 -24.17
N ASP A 35 -2.31 17.15 -25.33
CA ASP A 35 -2.97 17.05 -26.65
C ASP A 35 -2.78 15.71 -27.34
N ASN A 36 -2.60 14.61 -26.62
CA ASN A 36 -2.53 13.30 -27.26
C ASN A 36 -3.74 12.43 -26.93
N PRO A 37 -4.82 12.48 -27.73
CA PRO A 37 -6.02 11.68 -27.49
C PRO A 37 -5.82 10.17 -27.61
N GLU A 38 -4.70 9.74 -28.21
CA GLU A 38 -4.32 8.31 -28.34
C GLU A 38 -3.37 7.85 -27.23
N ALA A 39 -3.13 8.68 -26.22
CA ALA A 39 -2.21 8.32 -25.15
C ALA A 39 -2.79 7.20 -24.31
N LEU A 40 -2.08 6.08 -24.27
CA LEU A 40 -2.36 4.94 -23.40
C LEU A 40 -1.30 4.84 -22.31
N LEU A 41 -1.69 4.32 -21.18
CA LEU A 41 -0.76 4.00 -20.11
C LEU A 41 0.33 3.05 -20.64
N LYS A 42 1.58 3.47 -20.51
CA LYS A 42 2.77 2.69 -20.91
C LYS A 42 3.31 1.97 -19.67
N ILE A 43 3.46 0.65 -19.79
CA ILE A 43 3.97 -0.19 -18.70
C ILE A 43 5.03 -1.15 -19.26
N ASN A 44 6.27 -1.02 -18.77
CA ASN A 44 7.27 -2.07 -18.92
C ASN A 44 7.10 -3.04 -17.74
N GLY A 45 6.24 -4.04 -17.90
CA GLY A 45 5.84 -4.95 -16.83
C GLY A 45 7.01 -5.65 -16.13
N ARG A 46 8.09 -5.96 -16.87
CA ARG A 46 9.29 -6.59 -16.29
C ARG A 46 10.02 -5.66 -15.33
N GLU A 47 10.28 -4.43 -15.74
CA GLU A 47 11.02 -3.46 -14.93
C GLU A 47 10.17 -2.96 -13.75
N VAL A 48 8.86 -2.74 -13.97
CA VAL A 48 7.92 -2.41 -12.90
C VAL A 48 7.83 -3.53 -11.86
N PHE A 49 7.81 -4.80 -12.30
CA PHE A 49 7.80 -5.94 -11.37
C PHE A 49 9.07 -5.99 -10.51
N LYS A 50 10.25 -5.83 -11.12
CA LYS A 50 11.53 -5.79 -10.38
C LYS A 50 11.58 -4.65 -9.37
N PHE A 51 11.11 -3.48 -9.78
CA PHE A 51 11.03 -2.31 -8.90
C PHE A 51 10.08 -2.58 -7.74
N ALA A 52 8.84 -3.00 -8.04
CA ALA A 52 7.80 -3.22 -7.04
C ALA A 52 8.21 -4.22 -5.98
N THR A 53 8.75 -5.38 -6.39
CA THR A 53 9.16 -6.43 -5.46
C THR A 53 10.29 -5.97 -4.53
N ARG A 54 11.22 -5.17 -5.02
CA ARG A 54 12.30 -4.60 -4.22
C ARG A 54 11.82 -3.51 -3.28
N ILE A 55 11.05 -2.55 -3.84
CA ILE A 55 10.78 -1.30 -3.11
C ILE A 55 9.74 -1.48 -1.99
N MET A 56 8.76 -2.37 -2.18
CA MET A 56 7.78 -2.64 -1.13
C MET A 56 8.42 -3.29 0.10
N VAL A 57 9.43 -4.14 -0.11
CA VAL A 57 10.21 -4.73 0.99
C VAL A 57 11.09 -3.67 1.63
N TYR A 58 11.91 -2.97 0.84
CA TYR A 58 12.81 -1.93 1.33
C TYR A 58 12.09 -0.87 2.15
N SER A 59 10.98 -0.34 1.64
CA SER A 59 10.21 0.72 2.29
C SER A 59 9.65 0.28 3.65
N ALA A 60 9.17 -0.97 3.77
CA ALA A 60 8.73 -1.54 5.03
C ALA A 60 9.89 -1.73 6.03
N GLU A 61 11.04 -2.24 5.54
CA GLU A 61 12.25 -2.44 6.35
C GLU A 61 12.85 -1.12 6.86
N GLN A 62 12.65 -0.01 6.16
CA GLN A 62 13.06 1.31 6.65
C GLN A 62 12.06 1.89 7.66
N LEU A 63 10.76 1.73 7.40
CA LEU A 63 9.71 2.35 8.21
C LEU A 63 9.60 1.71 9.60
N LEU A 64 9.59 0.39 9.69
CA LEU A 64 9.32 -0.31 10.95
C LEU A 64 10.33 0.07 12.04
N PRO A 65 11.66 -0.01 11.82
CA PRO A 65 12.63 0.42 12.83
C PRO A 65 12.56 1.91 13.15
N ALA A 66 12.25 2.75 12.17
CA ALA A 66 12.08 4.19 12.38
C ALA A 66 10.92 4.52 13.33
N CYS A 67 9.92 3.62 13.40
CA CYS A 67 8.80 3.68 14.35
C CYS A 67 9.05 2.87 15.63
N GLY A 68 10.26 2.31 15.83
CA GLY A 68 10.57 1.44 16.98
C GLY A 68 9.81 0.11 16.97
N LYS A 69 9.49 -0.40 15.78
CA LYS A 69 8.73 -1.62 15.56
C LYS A 69 9.53 -2.65 14.77
N ILE A 70 9.14 -3.90 14.86
CA ILE A 70 9.64 -5.01 14.06
C ILE A 70 8.51 -5.65 13.27
N VAL A 71 8.83 -6.52 12.34
CA VAL A 71 7.84 -7.20 11.48
C VAL A 71 6.84 -8.02 12.30
N ASP A 72 7.27 -8.64 13.38
CA ASP A 72 6.42 -9.47 14.24
C ASP A 72 5.32 -8.66 14.96
N ASP A 73 5.56 -7.35 15.16
CA ASP A 73 4.57 -6.44 15.75
C ASP A 73 3.39 -6.15 14.81
N VAL A 74 3.55 -6.41 13.50
CA VAL A 74 2.51 -6.12 12.50
C VAL A 74 1.35 -7.11 12.64
N ASP A 75 0.15 -6.60 12.89
CA ASP A 75 -1.07 -7.40 12.97
C ASP A 75 -1.72 -7.58 11.61
N VAL A 76 -1.70 -6.53 10.78
CA VAL A 76 -2.30 -6.54 9.44
C VAL A 76 -1.38 -5.87 8.43
N TYR A 77 -1.08 -6.57 7.35
CA TYR A 77 -0.34 -6.04 6.21
C TYR A 77 -1.28 -5.77 5.03
N ILE A 78 -1.27 -4.54 4.53
CA ILE A 78 -2.09 -4.09 3.40
C ILE A 78 -1.18 -3.55 2.30
N PRO A 79 -0.67 -4.42 1.41
CA PRO A 79 0.07 -3.99 0.23
C PRO A 79 -0.85 -3.41 -0.85
N HIS A 80 -0.31 -2.53 -1.70
CA HIS A 80 -0.96 -2.16 -2.95
C HIS A 80 -1.31 -3.39 -3.78
N GLN A 81 -2.57 -3.49 -4.21
CA GLN A 81 -3.13 -4.64 -4.92
C GLN A 81 -2.82 -4.59 -6.42
N ALA A 82 -1.53 -4.46 -6.78
CA ALA A 82 -1.10 -4.38 -8.17
C ALA A 82 -1.15 -5.73 -8.89
N ASN A 83 -0.64 -6.75 -8.22
CA ASN A 83 -0.49 -8.11 -8.76
C ASN A 83 -0.19 -9.08 -7.61
N LYS A 84 -0.90 -10.21 -7.57
CA LYS A 84 -0.72 -11.22 -6.53
C LYS A 84 0.74 -11.69 -6.37
N ARG A 85 1.47 -11.86 -7.47
CA ARG A 85 2.88 -12.29 -7.42
C ARG A 85 3.81 -11.29 -6.74
N ILE A 86 3.52 -9.98 -6.87
CA ILE A 86 4.26 -8.93 -6.16
C ILE A 86 3.97 -9.02 -4.67
N ILE A 87 2.70 -9.20 -4.31
CA ILE A 87 2.27 -9.35 -2.92
C ILE A 87 2.93 -10.57 -2.28
N ASP A 88 2.83 -11.74 -2.93
CA ASP A 88 3.41 -12.99 -2.45
C ASP A 88 4.92 -12.87 -2.22
N TYR A 89 5.62 -12.17 -3.13
CA TYR A 89 7.05 -11.93 -2.98
C TYR A 89 7.36 -11.04 -1.75
N ALA A 90 6.63 -9.93 -1.59
CA ALA A 90 6.84 -9.02 -0.46
C ALA A 90 6.55 -9.73 0.88
N VAL A 91 5.45 -10.46 0.96
CA VAL A 91 5.07 -11.29 2.12
C VAL A 91 6.17 -12.27 2.49
N ALA A 92 6.65 -13.05 1.51
CA ALA A 92 7.71 -14.03 1.75
C ALA A 92 9.04 -13.39 2.19
N LYS A 93 9.39 -12.23 1.63
CA LYS A 93 10.63 -11.52 1.95
C LYS A 93 10.59 -10.84 3.30
N LEU A 94 9.47 -10.24 3.66
CA LEU A 94 9.27 -9.60 4.96
C LEU A 94 9.07 -10.63 6.09
N GLY A 95 8.76 -11.88 5.75
CA GLY A 95 8.43 -12.90 6.75
C GLY A 95 7.06 -12.68 7.41
N ILE A 96 6.18 -11.87 6.79
CA ILE A 96 4.83 -11.65 7.30
C ILE A 96 3.97 -12.88 7.00
N PRO A 97 3.29 -13.48 7.98
CA PRO A 97 2.37 -14.58 7.74
C PRO A 97 1.24 -14.20 6.76
N SER A 98 0.88 -15.12 5.86
CA SER A 98 -0.16 -14.87 4.85
C SER A 98 -1.52 -14.51 5.47
N GLU A 99 -1.82 -15.08 6.62
CA GLU A 99 -3.04 -14.80 7.39
C GLU A 99 -3.10 -13.37 7.93
N LYS A 100 -1.95 -12.69 8.07
CA LYS A 100 -1.88 -11.26 8.42
C LYS A 100 -2.00 -10.34 7.20
N THR A 101 -1.96 -10.88 5.99
CA THR A 101 -1.97 -10.10 4.75
C THR A 101 -3.37 -10.01 4.14
N ILE A 102 -3.75 -8.82 3.70
CA ILE A 102 -4.98 -8.64 2.93
C ILE A 102 -4.66 -8.79 1.44
N VAL A 103 -5.37 -9.69 0.79
CA VAL A 103 -5.28 -9.90 -0.67
C VAL A 103 -6.69 -9.88 -1.23
N ASN A 104 -6.98 -8.92 -2.10
CA ASN A 104 -8.28 -8.78 -2.76
C ASN A 104 -8.16 -8.40 -4.25
N VAL A 105 -6.95 -8.47 -4.80
CA VAL A 105 -6.67 -8.20 -6.21
C VAL A 105 -7.42 -9.16 -7.16
N ASP A 106 -7.74 -10.36 -6.70
CA ASP A 106 -8.53 -11.35 -7.43
C ASP A 106 -10.00 -10.92 -7.59
N ARG A 107 -10.53 -10.16 -6.63
CA ARG A 107 -11.92 -9.64 -6.64
C ARG A 107 -12.07 -8.32 -7.36
N TYR A 108 -11.14 -7.39 -7.13
CA TYR A 108 -11.26 -6.00 -7.58
C TYR A 108 -10.27 -5.63 -8.68
N GLY A 109 -9.27 -6.47 -8.95
CA GLY A 109 -8.15 -6.11 -9.83
C GLY A 109 -7.27 -5.02 -9.23
N ASN A 110 -6.45 -4.41 -10.08
CA ASN A 110 -5.64 -3.25 -9.69
C ASN A 110 -6.47 -1.97 -9.80
N THR A 111 -6.99 -1.50 -8.68
CA THR A 111 -7.79 -0.27 -8.56
C THR A 111 -6.93 0.97 -8.31
N SER A 112 -5.64 0.93 -8.66
CA SER A 112 -4.69 2.05 -8.48
C SER A 112 -4.67 2.54 -7.03
N SER A 113 -4.79 3.85 -6.76
CA SER A 113 -4.80 4.44 -5.42
C SER A 113 -5.95 3.96 -4.53
N GLY A 114 -7.03 3.43 -5.11
CA GLY A 114 -8.16 2.84 -4.38
C GLY A 114 -7.85 1.48 -3.75
N SER A 115 -6.76 0.81 -4.13
CA SER A 115 -6.51 -0.58 -3.72
C SER A 115 -6.26 -0.73 -2.21
N ILE A 116 -5.49 0.16 -1.61
CA ILE A 116 -5.23 0.13 -0.15
C ILE A 116 -6.49 0.48 0.65
N PRO A 117 -7.24 1.56 0.35
CA PRO A 117 -8.49 1.85 1.03
C PRO A 117 -9.54 0.73 0.93
N LEU A 118 -9.66 0.08 -0.23
CA LEU A 118 -10.57 -1.06 -0.39
C LEU A 118 -10.13 -2.26 0.45
N ALA A 119 -8.83 -2.56 0.48
CA ALA A 119 -8.29 -3.64 1.31
C ALA A 119 -8.44 -3.34 2.81
N LEU A 120 -8.32 -2.08 3.22
CA LEU A 120 -8.59 -1.65 4.59
C LEU A 120 -10.08 -1.81 4.97
N ALA A 121 -10.99 -1.48 4.04
CA ALA A 121 -12.42 -1.68 4.24
C ALA A 121 -12.78 -3.17 4.36
N ASP A 122 -12.16 -4.03 3.54
CA ASP A 122 -12.31 -5.48 3.64
C ASP A 122 -11.81 -6.00 4.99
N ALA A 123 -10.60 -5.60 5.40
CA ALA A 123 -10.03 -5.98 6.70
C ALA A 123 -10.93 -5.61 7.87
N ARG A 124 -11.57 -4.43 7.82
CA ARG A 124 -12.55 -4.00 8.81
C ARG A 124 -13.79 -4.88 8.80
N THR A 125 -14.35 -5.14 7.64
CA THR A 125 -15.58 -5.93 7.47
C THR A 125 -15.37 -7.38 7.90
N GLU A 126 -14.17 -7.92 7.65
CA GLU A 126 -13.75 -9.27 8.06
C GLU A 126 -13.40 -9.38 9.56
N GLY A 127 -13.51 -8.28 10.32
CA GLY A 127 -13.20 -8.25 11.76
C GLY A 127 -11.71 -8.39 12.09
N ARG A 128 -10.83 -8.11 11.13
CA ARG A 128 -9.37 -8.25 11.29
C ARG A 128 -8.72 -7.04 11.98
N LEU A 129 -9.47 -5.96 12.15
CA LEU A 129 -8.99 -4.73 12.78
C LEU A 129 -9.57 -4.62 14.19
N HIS A 130 -8.79 -4.99 15.18
CA HIS A 130 -9.09 -4.76 16.59
C HIS A 130 -8.52 -3.42 17.07
N ASP A 131 -8.97 -2.90 18.18
CA ASP A 131 -8.42 -1.69 18.80
C ASP A 131 -6.94 -1.91 19.17
N GLY A 132 -6.06 -1.00 18.75
CA GLY A 132 -4.62 -1.11 18.88
C GLY A 132 -3.92 -1.95 17.81
N ALA A 133 -4.64 -2.53 16.83
CA ALA A 133 -4.02 -3.30 15.75
C ALA A 133 -3.00 -2.48 14.97
N LEU A 134 -1.80 -3.00 14.78
CA LEU A 134 -0.74 -2.36 14.01
C LEU A 134 -0.85 -2.74 12.54
N ILE A 135 -1.13 -1.75 11.71
CA ILE A 135 -1.34 -1.91 10.26
C ILE A 135 -0.15 -1.36 9.51
N LEU A 136 0.54 -2.21 8.75
CA LEU A 136 1.55 -1.81 7.78
C LEU A 136 0.90 -1.70 6.40
N MET A 137 1.07 -0.57 5.73
CA MET A 137 0.63 -0.34 4.35
C MET A 137 1.83 -0.04 3.47
N THR A 138 1.93 -0.66 2.29
CA THR A 138 3.00 -0.39 1.33
C THR A 138 2.45 -0.22 -0.07
N GLY A 139 2.94 0.76 -0.80
CA GLY A 139 2.50 1.03 -2.16
C GLY A 139 3.60 1.58 -3.06
N MET A 140 3.37 1.47 -4.36
CA MET A 140 4.25 2.04 -5.38
C MET A 140 3.45 2.43 -6.62
N GLY A 141 3.99 3.31 -7.44
CA GLY A 141 3.35 3.79 -8.65
C GLY A 141 4.30 4.47 -9.62
N ALA A 142 3.67 5.14 -10.59
CA ALA A 142 4.38 5.93 -11.58
C ALA A 142 5.23 7.03 -10.91
N GLY A 143 6.36 7.30 -11.57
CA GLY A 143 7.31 8.28 -11.08
C GLY A 143 8.76 7.86 -11.35
N LEU A 144 9.28 6.70 -10.96
CA LEU A 144 8.66 5.77 -10.03
C LEU A 144 8.56 6.37 -8.63
N THR A 145 7.48 6.09 -7.92
CA THR A 145 7.29 6.54 -6.54
C THR A 145 6.89 5.38 -5.65
N TRP A 146 7.11 5.52 -4.36
CA TRP A 146 6.66 4.56 -3.37
C TRP A 146 6.31 5.22 -2.05
N GLY A 147 5.58 4.51 -1.24
CA GLY A 147 5.31 4.92 0.13
C GLY A 147 4.90 3.75 0.99
N SER A 148 5.30 3.82 2.25
CA SER A 148 4.79 2.97 3.31
C SER A 148 4.27 3.83 4.45
N ALA A 149 3.24 3.33 5.12
CA ALA A 149 2.68 3.94 6.31
C ALA A 149 2.47 2.87 7.38
N LEU A 150 2.76 3.24 8.61
CA LEU A 150 2.46 2.44 9.78
C LEU A 150 1.38 3.15 10.60
N MET A 151 0.32 2.44 10.93
CA MET A 151 -0.83 2.99 11.63
C MET A 151 -1.26 2.06 12.77
N GLU A 152 -1.53 2.63 13.93
CA GLU A 152 -2.26 1.95 14.99
C GLU A 152 -3.75 2.21 14.82
N TRP A 153 -4.53 1.15 14.65
CA TRP A 153 -5.97 1.24 14.46
C TRP A 153 -6.64 1.57 15.78
N THR A 154 -7.53 2.54 15.76
CA THR A 154 -8.41 2.83 16.90
C THR A 154 -9.86 2.61 16.47
N ALA A 155 -10.56 1.75 17.19
CA ALA A 155 -11.98 1.61 17.00
C ALA A 155 -12.66 2.93 17.46
N VAL A 156 -13.32 3.61 16.51
CA VAL A 156 -14.15 4.77 16.88
C VAL A 156 -15.30 4.24 17.76
N SER A 157 -15.26 4.54 19.04
CA SER A 157 -16.36 4.27 19.94
C SER A 157 -17.54 5.16 19.55
N GLY A 158 -18.46 4.66 18.73
CA GLY A 158 -19.67 5.43 18.41
C GLY A 158 -20.23 5.27 17.02
N SER A 159 -20.35 4.04 16.48
CA SER A 159 -21.35 3.77 15.46
C SER A 159 -21.94 2.37 15.67
N ALA A 160 -22.53 2.14 16.82
CA ALA A 160 -23.64 1.21 16.88
C ALA A 160 -24.73 1.84 16.01
N GLY A 161 -24.87 1.32 14.78
CA GLY A 161 -25.85 1.79 13.84
C GLY A 161 -27.24 1.67 14.45
N ASN A 162 -27.95 2.76 14.50
CA ASN A 162 -29.39 2.77 14.58
C ASN A 162 -29.95 2.54 13.18
N GLY A 163 -30.77 1.49 13.05
CA GLY A 163 -31.78 1.37 12.00
C GLY A 163 -31.46 0.48 10.85
#